data_3f0f1b1109a5df9c136cca5861d47e6f
#
_entry.id   3f0f1b1109a5df9c136cca5861d47e6f
#
_cell.length_a   1.000
_cell.length_b   1.000
_cell.length_c   1.000
_cell.angle_alpha   90.00
_cell.angle_beta   90.00
_cell.angle_gamma   90.00
#
_symmetry.space_group_name_H-M   'P 1'
#
loop_
_entity.id
_entity.type
_entity.pdbx_description
1 polymer ?
#
loop_
_entity_poly.entity_id
_entity_poly.type
_entity_poly.pdbx_seq_one_letter_code
_entity_poly.pdbx_strand_id
1 'polypeptide(L)'
;MVTLIILDGFGIRKEKFGNAIASAGTPNLDKLIKQYPNGTLKASGNAVGLPEGQMGNSEVGHLTLGAGRVILQDLMKIDNEIKTKSFFKNEHLIKAMEHAKNNNSALHIMGLVSDGGVHSHISHLYAIIDMAKSYNLSKVYIHAFLDGRDTLYNSGVKYITELQDYLKGTNFKIASLSGRIYAMDREQ
;
A
#
# COMPACT_ATOMS: atom_id res chain seq x y z
N MET A 1 -8.91 -1.14 38.98
CA MET A 1 -8.31 -2.00 37.94
C MET A 1 -9.18 -1.91 36.69
N VAL A 2 -8.60 -1.68 35.51
CA VAL A 2 -9.32 -1.67 34.23
C VAL A 2 -8.86 -2.88 33.43
N THR A 3 -9.81 -3.62 32.84
CA THR A 3 -9.52 -4.77 31.97
C THR A 3 -10.04 -4.46 30.58
N LEU A 4 -9.14 -4.53 29.56
CA LEU A 4 -9.49 -4.43 28.15
C LEU A 4 -9.54 -5.85 27.56
N ILE A 5 -10.68 -6.21 26.98
CA ILE A 5 -10.86 -7.48 26.28
C ILE A 5 -11.06 -7.18 24.78
N ILE A 6 -10.20 -7.73 23.93
CA ILE A 6 -10.27 -7.57 22.48
C ILE A 6 -10.74 -8.88 21.86
N LEU A 7 -11.90 -8.85 21.18
CA LEU A 7 -12.41 -9.96 20.40
C LEU A 7 -12.01 -9.70 18.93
N ASP A 8 -10.80 -10.08 18.58
CA ASP A 8 -10.23 -9.84 17.26
C ASP A 8 -11.04 -10.58 16.17
N GLY A 9 -11.36 -9.88 15.09
CA GLY A 9 -12.21 -10.41 14.03
C GLY A 9 -13.72 -10.42 14.33
N PHE A 10 -14.16 -9.97 15.52
CA PHE A 10 -15.57 -9.91 15.90
C PHE A 10 -16.22 -8.64 15.30
N GLY A 11 -16.66 -8.74 14.02
CA GLY A 11 -17.32 -7.64 13.32
C GLY A 11 -18.84 -7.59 13.54
N ILE A 12 -19.45 -6.45 13.20
CA ILE A 12 -20.89 -6.22 13.28
C ILE A 12 -21.51 -6.36 11.89
N ARG A 13 -22.34 -7.40 11.72
CA ARG A 13 -23.11 -7.65 10.52
C ARG A 13 -24.47 -8.27 10.87
N LYS A 14 -25.54 -7.76 10.26
CA LYS A 14 -26.92 -8.21 10.59
C LYS A 14 -27.30 -9.51 9.89
N GLU A 15 -26.79 -9.75 8.67
CA GLU A 15 -27.12 -10.93 7.88
C GLU A 15 -26.54 -12.19 8.55
N LYS A 16 -27.35 -13.25 8.55
CA LYS A 16 -26.97 -14.55 9.13
C LYS A 16 -26.13 -15.40 8.17
N PHE A 17 -26.38 -15.27 6.86
CA PHE A 17 -25.66 -16.06 5.87
C PHE A 17 -24.14 -15.74 5.90
N GLY A 18 -23.32 -16.77 6.10
CA GLY A 18 -21.88 -16.61 6.25
C GLY A 18 -21.44 -15.82 7.50
N ASN A 19 -22.29 -15.74 8.53
CA ASN A 19 -22.02 -15.01 9.78
C ASN A 19 -22.25 -15.92 10.99
N ALA A 20 -21.20 -16.57 11.45
CA ALA A 20 -21.25 -17.51 12.56
C ALA A 20 -21.73 -16.84 13.87
N ILE A 21 -21.34 -15.58 14.12
CA ILE A 21 -21.73 -14.82 15.30
C ILE A 21 -23.26 -14.63 15.36
N ALA A 22 -23.85 -14.11 14.27
CA ALA A 22 -25.29 -13.89 14.19
C ALA A 22 -26.10 -15.19 14.15
N SER A 23 -25.50 -16.30 13.66
CA SER A 23 -26.15 -17.61 13.60
C SER A 23 -26.14 -18.32 14.96
N ALA A 24 -25.04 -18.25 15.71
CA ALA A 24 -24.93 -18.87 17.03
C ALA A 24 -25.66 -18.06 18.11
N GLY A 25 -25.74 -16.73 17.96
CA GLY A 25 -26.23 -15.80 18.96
C GLY A 25 -25.20 -15.55 20.07
N THR A 26 -25.29 -14.38 20.71
CA THR A 26 -24.34 -13.94 21.73
C THR A 26 -25.08 -13.37 22.96
N PRO A 27 -25.89 -14.19 23.68
CA PRO A 27 -26.84 -13.68 24.68
C PRO A 27 -26.19 -12.87 25.80
N ASN A 28 -25.00 -13.22 26.24
CA ASN A 28 -24.27 -12.48 27.26
C ASN A 28 -23.73 -11.13 26.74
N LEU A 29 -23.15 -11.10 25.55
CA LEU A 29 -22.70 -9.85 24.92
C LEU A 29 -23.89 -8.95 24.58
N ASP A 30 -24.97 -9.50 24.05
CA ASP A 30 -26.21 -8.78 23.78
C ASP A 30 -26.79 -8.12 25.03
N LYS A 31 -26.71 -8.82 26.16
CA LYS A 31 -27.13 -8.27 27.46
C LYS A 31 -26.22 -7.09 27.87
N LEU A 32 -24.91 -7.26 27.77
CA LEU A 32 -23.95 -6.19 28.10
C LEU A 32 -24.15 -4.95 27.22
N ILE A 33 -24.31 -5.15 25.91
CA ILE A 33 -24.56 -4.07 24.94
C ILE A 33 -25.86 -3.30 25.29
N LYS A 34 -26.90 -3.99 25.75
CA LYS A 34 -28.15 -3.35 26.15
C LYS A 34 -28.07 -2.60 27.49
N GLN A 35 -27.23 -3.05 28.40
CA GLN A 35 -27.17 -2.52 29.78
C GLN A 35 -26.12 -1.41 29.94
N TYR A 36 -25.08 -1.37 29.15
CA TYR A 36 -23.95 -0.47 29.32
C TYR A 36 -23.75 0.44 28.12
N PRO A 37 -23.11 1.60 28.32
CA PRO A 37 -22.72 2.47 27.18
C PRO A 37 -21.92 1.70 26.15
N ASN A 38 -22.26 1.86 24.88
CA ASN A 38 -21.58 1.21 23.76
C ASN A 38 -21.53 2.13 22.55
N GLY A 39 -20.65 1.79 21.60
CA GLY A 39 -20.49 2.50 20.35
C GLY A 39 -19.85 1.61 19.29
N THR A 40 -19.72 2.14 18.09
CA THR A 40 -19.08 1.44 16.96
C THR A 40 -17.85 2.19 16.50
N LEU A 41 -16.81 1.46 16.12
CA LEU A 41 -15.59 1.97 15.50
C LEU A 41 -15.46 1.42 14.09
N LYS A 42 -14.96 2.25 13.19
CA LYS A 42 -14.53 1.77 11.87
C LYS A 42 -13.20 1.04 12.01
N ALA A 43 -13.12 -0.18 11.47
CA ALA A 43 -11.95 -1.05 11.57
C ALA A 43 -11.28 -1.29 10.20
N SER A 44 -11.52 -0.44 9.19
CA SER A 44 -10.98 -0.58 7.83
C SER A 44 -10.69 0.76 7.19
N GLY A 45 -9.96 0.75 6.10
CA GLY A 45 -9.64 1.91 5.30
C GLY A 45 -8.95 3.03 6.08
N ASN A 46 -9.24 4.26 5.72
CA ASN A 46 -8.61 5.46 6.31
C ASN A 46 -8.75 5.56 7.82
N ALA A 47 -9.79 4.96 8.40
CA ALA A 47 -10.01 4.99 9.86
C ALA A 47 -8.93 4.24 10.66
N VAL A 48 -8.19 3.35 10.02
CA VAL A 48 -7.07 2.59 10.61
C VAL A 48 -5.74 2.81 9.87
N GLY A 49 -5.65 3.84 9.03
CA GLY A 49 -4.42 4.20 8.32
C GLY A 49 -4.13 3.39 7.07
N LEU A 50 -5.14 2.71 6.53
CA LEU A 50 -5.08 1.94 5.27
C LEU A 50 -5.76 2.71 4.13
N PRO A 51 -5.47 2.37 2.85
CA PRO A 51 -6.20 2.90 1.70
C PRO A 51 -7.72 2.71 1.81
N GLU A 52 -8.49 3.61 1.21
CA GLU A 52 -9.96 3.51 1.17
C GLU A 52 -10.39 2.18 0.55
N GLY A 53 -11.38 1.53 1.15
CA GLY A 53 -11.87 0.22 0.71
C GLY A 53 -11.02 -0.99 1.13
N GLN A 54 -9.83 -0.78 1.67
CA GLN A 54 -9.00 -1.88 2.15
C GLN A 54 -9.50 -2.39 3.50
N MET A 55 -9.65 -3.72 3.61
CA MET A 55 -10.05 -4.38 4.85
C MET A 55 -8.96 -4.22 5.91
N GLY A 56 -9.38 -3.93 7.17
CA GLY A 56 -8.47 -3.89 8.30
C GLY A 56 -7.89 -5.25 8.65
N ASN A 57 -6.88 -5.23 9.50
CA ASN A 57 -6.25 -6.43 10.05
C ASN A 57 -5.85 -6.20 11.51
N SER A 58 -5.43 -7.26 12.18
CA SER A 58 -5.06 -7.24 13.59
C SER A 58 -3.91 -6.26 13.88
N GLU A 59 -2.92 -6.20 13.01
CA GLU A 59 -1.73 -5.35 13.19
C GLU A 59 -2.12 -3.87 13.26
N VAL A 60 -2.81 -3.35 12.24
CA VAL A 60 -3.21 -1.93 12.21
C VAL A 60 -4.21 -1.59 13.32
N GLY A 61 -5.10 -2.52 13.68
CA GLY A 61 -6.05 -2.35 14.77
C GLY A 61 -5.35 -2.20 16.11
N HIS A 62 -4.48 -3.12 16.47
CA HIS A 62 -3.73 -3.08 17.72
C HIS A 62 -2.75 -1.90 17.78
N LEU A 63 -2.12 -1.57 16.65
CA LEU A 63 -1.24 -0.41 16.57
C LEU A 63 -2.00 0.90 16.84
N THR A 64 -3.21 1.04 16.27
CA THR A 64 -4.08 2.20 16.49
C THR A 64 -4.56 2.28 17.94
N LEU A 65 -4.96 1.17 18.54
CA LEU A 65 -5.33 1.10 19.96
C LEU A 65 -4.17 1.48 20.87
N GLY A 66 -2.99 0.90 20.64
CA GLY A 66 -1.81 1.17 21.46
C GLY A 66 -1.28 2.60 21.34
N ALA A 67 -1.37 3.19 20.16
CA ALA A 67 -0.94 4.57 19.91
C ALA A 67 -1.96 5.63 20.35
N GLY A 68 -3.23 5.25 20.58
CA GLY A 68 -4.32 6.17 20.86
C GLY A 68 -4.65 7.11 19.69
N ARG A 69 -4.19 6.82 18.50
CA ARG A 69 -4.42 7.59 17.27
C ARG A 69 -4.23 6.72 16.04
N VAL A 70 -4.79 7.14 14.93
CA VAL A 70 -4.57 6.48 13.63
C VAL A 70 -3.10 6.61 13.23
N ILE A 71 -2.47 5.49 12.89
CA ILE A 71 -1.11 5.41 12.35
C ILE A 71 -1.22 5.09 10.86
N LEU A 72 -0.81 6.04 10.02
CA LEU A 72 -0.78 5.81 8.57
C LEU A 72 0.23 4.71 8.25
N GLN A 73 -0.20 3.73 7.49
CA GLN A 73 0.69 2.70 6.93
C GLN A 73 1.60 3.30 5.85
N ASP A 74 2.69 2.64 5.54
CA ASP A 74 3.73 3.21 4.67
C ASP A 74 3.21 3.60 3.29
N LEU A 75 2.33 2.79 2.69
CA LEU A 75 1.68 3.14 1.44
C LEU A 75 0.95 4.48 1.54
N MET A 76 0.12 4.65 2.58
CA MET A 76 -0.64 5.88 2.81
C MET A 76 0.25 7.08 3.13
N LYS A 77 1.40 6.87 3.79
CA LYS A 77 2.39 7.93 4.01
C LYS A 77 2.96 8.41 2.68
N ILE A 78 3.39 7.49 1.83
CA ILE A 78 3.95 7.81 0.50
C ILE A 78 2.90 8.51 -0.37
N ASP A 79 1.65 8.01 -0.41
CA ASP A 79 0.56 8.65 -1.12
C ASP A 79 0.34 10.10 -0.66
N ASN A 80 0.31 10.30 0.65
CA ASN A 80 0.15 11.64 1.23
C ASN A 80 1.35 12.55 0.91
N GLU A 81 2.56 12.03 0.96
CA GLU A 81 3.76 12.79 0.61
C GLU A 81 3.77 13.18 -0.88
N ILE A 82 3.36 12.29 -1.77
CA ILE A 82 3.20 12.61 -3.20
C ILE A 82 2.14 13.68 -3.40
N LYS A 83 0.99 13.55 -2.74
CA LYS A 83 -0.12 14.52 -2.80
C LYS A 83 0.28 15.90 -2.29
N THR A 84 1.00 15.96 -1.19
CA THR A 84 1.48 17.21 -0.57
C THR A 84 2.78 17.74 -1.19
N LYS A 85 3.35 17.02 -2.15
CA LYS A 85 4.64 17.32 -2.78
C LYS A 85 5.86 17.20 -1.87
N SER A 86 5.71 16.75 -0.62
CA SER A 86 6.84 16.53 0.29
C SER A 86 7.74 15.37 -0.16
N PHE A 87 7.17 14.39 -0.87
CA PHE A 87 7.92 13.30 -1.51
C PHE A 87 9.09 13.81 -2.35
N PHE A 88 8.86 14.87 -3.13
CA PHE A 88 9.89 15.47 -4.01
C PHE A 88 10.95 16.28 -3.26
N LYS A 89 10.79 16.44 -1.94
CA LYS A 89 11.76 17.08 -1.04
C LYS A 89 12.51 16.07 -0.16
N ASN A 90 12.29 14.77 -0.38
CA ASN A 90 12.99 13.72 0.36
C ASN A 90 14.49 13.77 0.05
N GLU A 91 15.31 14.01 1.06
CA GLU A 91 16.75 14.22 0.89
C GLU A 91 17.49 13.02 0.30
N HIS A 92 17.03 11.79 0.59
CA HIS A 92 17.66 10.58 0.06
C HIS A 92 17.37 10.43 -1.44
N LEU A 93 16.14 10.71 -1.86
CA LEU A 93 15.77 10.71 -3.28
C LEU A 93 16.51 11.82 -4.03
N ILE A 94 16.58 13.03 -3.46
CA ILE A 94 17.35 14.15 -4.02
C ILE A 94 18.82 13.75 -4.22
N LYS A 95 19.47 13.21 -3.19
CA LYS A 95 20.87 12.75 -3.27
C LYS A 95 21.07 11.71 -4.39
N ALA A 96 20.13 10.78 -4.56
CA ALA A 96 20.22 9.79 -5.64
C ALA A 96 20.10 10.43 -7.03
N MET A 97 19.16 11.37 -7.20
CA MET A 97 19.01 12.12 -8.46
C MET A 97 20.24 12.97 -8.79
N GLU A 98 20.75 13.70 -7.80
CA GLU A 98 21.95 14.53 -7.94
C GLU A 98 23.18 13.68 -8.24
N HIS A 99 23.35 12.55 -7.55
CA HIS A 99 24.46 11.64 -7.82
C HIS A 99 24.42 11.16 -9.27
N ALA A 100 23.28 10.68 -9.75
CA ALA A 100 23.14 10.23 -11.12
C ALA A 100 23.42 11.35 -12.15
N LYS A 101 22.92 12.56 -11.87
CA LYS A 101 23.13 13.73 -12.72
C LYS A 101 24.59 14.16 -12.77
N ASN A 102 25.22 14.36 -11.61
CA ASN A 102 26.56 14.93 -11.50
C ASN A 102 27.64 13.98 -12.03
N ASN A 103 27.42 12.66 -11.93
CA ASN A 103 28.33 11.65 -12.44
C ASN A 103 27.96 11.16 -13.86
N ASN A 104 26.92 11.71 -14.51
CA ASN A 104 26.39 11.22 -15.77
C ASN A 104 26.16 9.69 -15.76
N SER A 105 25.78 9.16 -14.60
CA SER A 105 25.52 7.75 -14.35
C SER A 105 24.04 7.41 -14.52
N ALA A 106 23.72 6.13 -14.49
CA ALA A 106 22.34 5.66 -14.58
C ALA A 106 21.65 5.65 -13.21
N LEU A 107 20.38 6.02 -13.18
CA LEU A 107 19.49 5.73 -12.08
C LEU A 107 18.74 4.42 -12.37
N HIS A 108 18.82 3.48 -11.44
CA HIS A 108 18.09 2.22 -11.51
C HIS A 108 16.94 2.25 -10.49
N ILE A 109 15.73 1.96 -10.96
CA ILE A 109 14.51 1.89 -10.15
C ILE A 109 14.00 0.47 -10.25
N MET A 110 13.75 -0.18 -9.10
CA MET A 110 13.24 -1.55 -9.07
C MET A 110 12.05 -1.67 -8.13
N GLY A 111 11.10 -2.51 -8.46
CA GLY A 111 9.93 -2.77 -7.62
C GLY A 111 8.79 -3.44 -8.35
N LEU A 112 7.75 -3.75 -7.58
CA LEU A 112 6.51 -4.35 -8.07
C LEU A 112 5.70 -3.31 -8.83
N VAL A 113 5.30 -3.64 -10.06
CA VAL A 113 4.57 -2.74 -10.96
C VAL A 113 3.13 -3.21 -11.10
N SER A 114 2.28 -2.71 -10.20
CA SER A 114 0.83 -2.95 -10.22
C SER A 114 0.08 -1.87 -9.42
N ASP A 115 -1.25 -1.94 -9.46
CA ASP A 115 -2.16 -1.11 -8.65
C ASP A 115 -2.69 -1.86 -7.40
N GLY A 116 -2.10 -3.02 -7.07
CA GLY A 116 -2.56 -3.85 -5.96
C GLY A 116 -2.47 -3.18 -4.57
N GLY A 117 -1.52 -2.28 -4.38
CA GLY A 117 -1.45 -1.45 -3.17
C GLY A 117 -1.14 -2.19 -1.88
N VAL A 118 -0.51 -3.38 -1.96
CA VAL A 118 -0.08 -4.16 -0.79
C VAL A 118 1.40 -3.91 -0.49
N HIS A 119 2.27 -4.09 -1.48
CA HIS A 119 3.72 -3.88 -1.33
C HIS A 119 4.20 -2.58 -1.97
N SER A 120 3.52 -2.13 -3.00
CA SER A 120 3.78 -0.87 -3.70
C SER A 120 2.54 -0.47 -4.51
N HIS A 121 2.59 0.70 -5.12
CA HIS A 121 1.57 1.14 -6.06
C HIS A 121 2.26 1.81 -7.26
N ILE A 122 1.76 1.56 -8.47
CA ILE A 122 2.35 2.07 -9.72
C ILE A 122 2.46 3.60 -9.74
N SER A 123 1.57 4.31 -9.03
CA SER A 123 1.64 5.78 -8.89
C SER A 123 2.92 6.25 -8.18
N HIS A 124 3.48 5.43 -7.28
CA HIS A 124 4.75 5.75 -6.61
C HIS A 124 5.92 5.68 -7.59
N LEU A 125 5.89 4.69 -8.48
CA LEU A 125 6.88 4.60 -9.57
C LEU A 125 6.78 5.82 -10.50
N TYR A 126 5.56 6.24 -10.86
CA TYR A 126 5.36 7.45 -11.67
C TYR A 126 5.90 8.71 -10.97
N ALA A 127 5.71 8.84 -9.66
CA ALA A 127 6.28 9.97 -8.91
C ALA A 127 7.82 10.00 -8.96
N ILE A 128 8.48 8.84 -8.85
CA ILE A 128 9.94 8.74 -8.98
C ILE A 128 10.38 9.08 -10.42
N ILE A 129 9.67 8.60 -11.43
CA ILE A 129 9.94 8.91 -12.84
C ILE A 129 9.80 10.41 -13.09
N ASP A 130 8.74 11.05 -12.57
CA ASP A 130 8.55 12.50 -12.70
C ASP A 130 9.64 13.30 -12.00
N MET A 131 10.11 12.83 -10.84
CA MET A 131 11.25 13.41 -10.18
C MET A 131 12.50 13.29 -11.05
N ALA A 132 12.77 12.13 -11.64
CA ALA A 132 13.90 11.92 -12.53
C ALA A 132 13.84 12.82 -13.79
N LYS A 133 12.62 13.03 -14.35
CA LYS A 133 12.39 13.99 -15.44
C LYS A 133 12.73 15.42 -14.99
N SER A 134 12.29 15.85 -13.80
CA SER A 134 12.55 17.20 -13.29
C SER A 134 14.04 17.50 -13.07
N TYR A 135 14.84 16.47 -12.79
CA TYR A 135 16.30 16.55 -12.69
C TYR A 135 17.00 16.47 -14.05
N ASN A 136 16.26 16.26 -15.15
CA ASN A 136 16.78 16.06 -16.52
C ASN A 136 17.77 14.90 -16.60
N LEU A 137 17.49 13.78 -15.93
CA LEU A 137 18.33 12.60 -16.03
C LEU A 137 18.24 12.01 -17.43
N SER A 138 19.38 11.63 -18.00
CA SER A 138 19.46 11.05 -19.34
C SER A 138 19.36 9.53 -19.35
N LYS A 139 19.67 8.87 -18.25
CA LYS A 139 19.77 7.41 -18.12
C LYS A 139 18.97 6.94 -16.91
N VAL A 140 17.76 6.44 -17.15
CA VAL A 140 16.92 5.83 -16.12
C VAL A 140 16.46 4.46 -16.59
N TYR A 141 16.71 3.45 -15.78
CA TYR A 141 16.40 2.05 -16.05
C TYR A 141 15.46 1.48 -15.02
N ILE A 142 14.35 0.93 -15.46
CA ILE A 142 13.32 0.36 -14.59
C ILE A 142 13.42 -1.16 -14.67
N HIS A 143 13.55 -1.79 -13.50
CA HIS A 143 13.52 -3.23 -13.31
C HIS A 143 12.14 -3.58 -12.73
N ALA A 144 11.21 -3.94 -13.60
CA ALA A 144 9.81 -4.14 -13.24
C ALA A 144 9.60 -5.57 -12.73
N PHE A 145 9.05 -5.70 -11.53
CA PHE A 145 8.55 -6.96 -11.01
C PHE A 145 7.05 -7.05 -11.27
N LEU A 146 6.61 -8.13 -11.92
CA LEU A 146 5.20 -8.36 -12.21
C LEU A 146 4.50 -8.91 -10.98
N ASP A 147 3.24 -8.53 -10.81
CA ASP A 147 2.39 -9.01 -9.74
C ASP A 147 1.69 -10.34 -10.13
N GLY A 148 0.42 -10.44 -10.01
CA GLY A 148 -0.39 -11.63 -10.30
C GLY A 148 -0.83 -12.36 -9.03
N ARG A 149 -0.60 -11.77 -7.85
CA ARG A 149 -1.06 -12.25 -6.55
C ARG A 149 -1.99 -11.23 -5.88
N ASP A 150 -1.57 -9.97 -5.80
CA ASP A 150 -2.38 -8.87 -5.25
C ASP A 150 -3.27 -8.24 -6.33
N THR A 151 -3.03 -8.61 -7.58
CA THR A 151 -3.83 -8.29 -8.77
C THR A 151 -4.12 -9.56 -9.57
N LEU A 152 -4.95 -9.45 -10.61
CA LEU A 152 -5.23 -10.60 -11.48
C LEU A 152 -3.95 -11.15 -12.11
N TYR A 153 -3.81 -12.49 -12.14
CA TYR A 153 -2.60 -13.20 -12.57
C TYR A 153 -2.14 -12.83 -13.99
N ASN A 154 -3.04 -12.39 -14.85
CA ASN A 154 -2.77 -12.01 -16.25
C ASN A 154 -2.72 -10.49 -16.49
N SER A 155 -2.74 -9.66 -15.42
CA SER A 155 -2.79 -8.20 -15.54
C SER A 155 -1.44 -7.55 -15.86
N GLY A 156 -0.33 -8.27 -15.79
CA GLY A 156 1.01 -7.73 -15.97
C GLY A 156 1.22 -6.97 -17.28
N VAL A 157 0.66 -7.49 -18.39
CA VAL A 157 0.74 -6.82 -19.71
C VAL A 157 0.12 -5.42 -19.67
N LYS A 158 -1.03 -5.26 -18.99
CA LYS A 158 -1.68 -3.95 -18.81
C LYS A 158 -0.72 -2.94 -18.18
N TYR A 159 -0.14 -3.26 -17.03
CA TYR A 159 0.73 -2.34 -16.29
C TYR A 159 2.03 -2.03 -17.04
N ILE A 160 2.60 -3.00 -17.75
CA ILE A 160 3.80 -2.76 -18.55
C ILE A 160 3.48 -1.86 -19.75
N THR A 161 2.33 -2.04 -20.40
CA THR A 161 1.89 -1.14 -21.48
C THR A 161 1.67 0.28 -20.97
N GLU A 162 0.97 0.44 -19.84
CA GLU A 162 0.78 1.75 -19.19
C GLU A 162 2.13 2.40 -18.83
N LEU A 163 3.08 1.64 -18.29
CA LEU A 163 4.41 2.13 -17.98
C LEU A 163 5.16 2.54 -19.25
N GLN A 164 5.12 1.74 -20.33
CA GLN A 164 5.74 2.08 -21.61
C GLN A 164 5.16 3.39 -22.17
N ASP A 165 3.83 3.56 -22.06
CA ASP A 165 3.17 4.81 -22.50
C ASP A 165 3.62 6.00 -21.65
N TYR A 166 3.78 5.83 -20.34
CA TYR A 166 4.25 6.86 -19.42
C TYR A 166 5.69 7.30 -19.69
N LEU A 167 6.51 6.40 -20.25
CA LEU A 167 7.90 6.67 -20.61
C LEU A 167 8.06 7.33 -22.00
N LYS A 168 7.01 7.42 -22.80
CA LYS A 168 7.09 8.04 -24.15
C LYS A 168 7.62 9.47 -24.06
N GLY A 169 8.46 9.81 -25.04
CA GLY A 169 9.12 11.13 -25.07
C GLY A 169 10.31 11.29 -24.13
N THR A 170 10.72 10.23 -23.44
CA THR A 170 11.94 10.20 -22.61
C THR A 170 12.94 9.18 -23.14
N ASN A 171 14.19 9.24 -22.65
CA ASN A 171 15.21 8.21 -22.88
C ASN A 171 15.17 7.08 -21.84
N PHE A 172 14.17 7.06 -20.95
CA PHE A 172 14.02 6.08 -19.89
C PHE A 172 13.56 4.74 -20.45
N LYS A 173 14.01 3.63 -19.88
CA LYS A 173 13.78 2.29 -20.43
C LYS A 173 13.38 1.30 -19.34
N ILE A 174 12.50 0.38 -19.67
CA ILE A 174 12.32 -0.85 -18.91
C ILE A 174 13.51 -1.75 -19.28
N ALA A 175 14.40 -1.98 -18.32
CA ALA A 175 15.66 -2.72 -18.52
C ALA A 175 15.48 -4.21 -18.28
N SER A 176 14.58 -4.60 -17.36
CA SER A 176 14.27 -6.01 -17.11
C SER A 176 12.85 -6.19 -16.63
N LEU A 177 12.30 -7.38 -16.87
CA LEU A 177 11.04 -7.88 -16.35
C LEU A 177 11.30 -9.17 -15.58
N SER A 178 10.73 -9.28 -14.41
CA SER A 178 10.75 -10.50 -13.61
C SER A 178 9.36 -10.81 -13.07
N GLY A 179 8.98 -12.08 -13.06
CA GLY A 179 7.78 -12.52 -12.36
C GLY A 179 7.96 -12.41 -10.84
N ARG A 180 6.86 -12.21 -10.13
CA ARG A 180 6.85 -12.07 -8.67
C ARG A 180 7.51 -13.25 -7.97
N ILE A 181 7.25 -14.48 -8.42
CA ILE A 181 7.84 -15.70 -7.84
C ILE A 181 9.36 -15.59 -7.76
N TYR A 182 10.00 -15.11 -8.84
CA TYR A 182 11.47 -14.98 -8.90
C TYR A 182 12.00 -13.74 -8.19
N ALA A 183 11.22 -12.68 -8.13
CA ALA A 183 11.69 -11.39 -7.63
C ALA A 183 11.50 -11.23 -6.11
N MET A 184 10.46 -11.83 -5.54
CA MET A 184 10.10 -11.50 -4.15
C MET A 184 9.37 -12.60 -3.36
N ASP A 185 8.85 -13.66 -3.97
CA ASP A 185 8.19 -14.72 -3.21
C ASP A 185 9.20 -15.63 -2.50
N ARG A 186 8.82 -16.11 -1.30
CA ARG A 186 9.73 -16.88 -0.42
C ARG A 186 9.70 -18.37 -0.66
N GLU A 187 8.67 -18.86 -1.32
CA GLU A 187 8.45 -20.28 -1.58
C GLU A 187 8.99 -20.63 -2.97
N GLN A 188 10.27 -20.92 -3.03
CA GLN A 188 10.96 -21.44 -4.22
C GLN A 188 11.60 -22.79 -3.90
#